data_25358bd77908d17e07313ae114bb9adf
#
_entry.id   25358bd77908d17e07313ae114bb9adf
#
_cell.length_a   1.000
_cell.length_b   1.000
_cell.length_c   1.000
_cell.angle_alpha   90.00
_cell.angle_beta   90.00
_cell.angle_gamma   90.00
#
_symmetry.space_group_name_H-M   'P 1'
#
loop_
_entity.id
_entity.type
_entity.pdbx_description
1 polymer ?
#
loop_
_entity_poly.entity_id
_entity_poly.type
_entity_poly.pdbx_seq_one_letter_code
_entity_poly.pdbx_strand_id
1 'polypeptide(L)'
;MAFAASGFRFVNHIALRVGEGLVCFDKGAWRQGFGQKPGRDGKSMPKKVMIVEDNELNMKLFRDLIEASGYETVRTRNGLEALDLARQHRPDLILMDIQLPEVSGLEVTKWLKEDDDLHSIPVIAVTAFAMKGDEERIRQGGCEAYISKPISVPRFIETIKSYLGDA
;
A
#
# COMPACT_ATOMS: atom_id res chain seq x y z
N MET A 1 11.88 39.96 52.38
CA MET A 1 11.40 40.44 51.07
C MET A 1 11.27 39.23 50.14
N ALA A 2 10.04 38.86 49.81
CA ALA A 2 9.70 37.70 49.01
C ALA A 2 9.81 38.02 47.51
N PHE A 3 10.51 37.19 46.76
CA PHE A 3 10.40 37.20 45.30
C PHE A 3 9.69 35.92 44.85
N ALA A 4 8.52 36.16 44.29
CA ALA A 4 7.63 35.14 43.76
C ALA A 4 8.24 34.46 42.55
N ALA A 5 8.22 33.12 42.54
CA ALA A 5 8.53 32.30 41.40
C ALA A 5 7.31 32.29 40.48
N SER A 6 7.36 32.99 39.35
CA SER A 6 6.39 32.87 38.28
C SER A 6 6.69 31.62 37.46
N GLY A 7 5.75 30.67 37.52
CA GLY A 7 5.83 29.42 36.80
C GLY A 7 5.79 29.61 35.27
N PHE A 8 6.84 29.23 34.62
CA PHE A 8 6.87 29.06 33.16
C PHE A 8 6.33 27.66 32.79
N ARG A 9 5.10 27.63 32.32
CA ARG A 9 4.55 26.44 31.68
C ARG A 9 5.19 26.28 30.32
N PHE A 10 6.11 25.32 30.19
CA PHE A 10 6.56 24.84 28.88
C PHE A 10 5.45 23.99 28.27
N VAL A 11 4.66 24.56 27.36
CA VAL A 11 3.67 23.84 26.59
C VAL A 11 3.93 24.10 25.11
N ASN A 12 4.35 23.07 24.39
CA ASN A 12 4.30 22.97 22.93
C ASN A 12 5.26 23.80 22.06
N HIS A 13 6.52 23.98 22.44
CA HIS A 13 7.53 24.53 21.54
C HIS A 13 8.52 23.45 21.06
N ILE A 14 8.82 23.41 19.77
CA ILE A 14 9.94 22.64 19.22
C ILE A 14 11.06 23.63 18.93
N ALA A 15 12.22 23.43 19.53
CA ALA A 15 13.40 24.21 19.25
C ALA A 15 14.30 23.45 18.26
N LEU A 16 14.59 24.06 17.13
CA LEU A 16 15.54 23.55 16.13
C LEU A 16 16.74 24.47 16.07
N ARG A 17 17.95 23.90 16.13
CA ARG A 17 19.21 24.62 16.03
C ARG A 17 19.61 24.75 14.56
N VAL A 18 19.66 25.99 14.07
CA VAL A 18 20.08 26.29 12.69
C VAL A 18 21.23 27.29 12.80
N GLY A 19 22.46 26.80 12.53
CA GLY A 19 23.66 27.60 12.70
C GLY A 19 23.93 27.97 14.17
N GLU A 20 24.39 29.17 14.43
CA GLU A 20 24.69 29.66 15.81
C GLU A 20 23.45 30.19 16.55
N GLY A 21 22.24 30.07 16.00
CA GLY A 21 20.99 30.58 16.58
C GLY A 21 19.99 29.50 16.95
N LEU A 22 19.28 29.71 18.07
CA LEU A 22 18.16 28.89 18.49
C LEU A 22 16.87 29.54 17.99
N VAL A 23 16.13 28.85 17.10
CA VAL A 23 14.85 29.34 16.59
C VAL A 23 13.75 28.50 17.24
N CYS A 24 12.91 29.16 18.06
CA CYS A 24 11.74 28.54 18.68
C CYS A 24 10.52 28.77 17.79
N PHE A 25 9.84 27.68 17.39
CA PHE A 25 8.60 27.74 16.65
C PHE A 25 7.42 27.39 17.56
N ASP A 26 6.39 28.25 17.54
CA ASP A 26 5.10 27.96 18.18
C ASP A 26 4.27 27.01 17.30
N LYS A 27 3.88 25.87 17.86
CA LYS A 27 3.00 24.89 17.15
C LYS A 27 1.64 25.46 16.74
N GLY A 28 1.23 26.59 17.30
CA GLY A 28 -0.02 27.27 16.95
C GLY A 28 0.03 28.01 15.60
N ALA A 29 1.23 28.47 15.18
CA ALA A 29 1.39 29.26 13.95
C ALA A 29 1.33 28.45 12.66
N TRP A 30 1.42 27.12 12.75
CA TRP A 30 1.35 26.22 11.59
C TRP A 30 -0.06 26.07 10.99
N ARG A 31 -1.09 26.60 11.64
CA ARG A 31 -2.47 26.50 11.14
C ARG A 31 -2.90 27.61 10.17
N GLN A 32 -2.10 28.65 9.99
CA GLN A 32 -2.48 29.80 9.15
C GLN A 32 -1.29 30.31 8.30
N GLY A 33 -0.75 29.55 7.37
CA GLY A 33 0.23 30.17 6.47
C GLY A 33 0.96 29.31 5.48
N PHE A 34 0.99 27.98 5.64
CA PHE A 34 1.60 27.09 4.64
C PHE A 34 0.73 25.88 4.37
N GLY A 35 -0.50 26.12 4.04
CA GLY A 35 -1.49 25.12 3.69
C GLY A 35 -2.21 25.48 2.41
N GLN A 36 -1.49 25.96 1.39
CA GLN A 36 -1.96 25.66 0.04
C GLN A 36 -1.63 24.17 -0.17
N LYS A 37 -2.64 23.33 0.09
CA LYS A 37 -2.72 22.04 -0.60
C LYS A 37 -2.47 22.38 -2.07
N PRO A 38 -1.50 21.71 -2.74
CA PRO A 38 -1.37 21.86 -4.18
C PRO A 38 -2.77 21.70 -4.74
N GLY A 39 -3.20 22.65 -5.55
CA GLY A 39 -4.55 22.70 -6.09
C GLY A 39 -4.90 21.33 -6.60
N ARG A 40 -6.07 20.84 -6.23
CA ARG A 40 -6.70 19.73 -6.89
C ARG A 40 -7.04 20.20 -8.32
N ASP A 41 -6.02 20.24 -9.15
CA ASP A 41 -6.20 19.99 -10.56
C ASP A 41 -6.70 18.55 -10.60
N GLY A 42 -7.93 18.33 -11.06
CA GLY A 42 -8.69 17.10 -10.88
C GLY A 42 -8.11 15.83 -11.53
N LYS A 43 -6.80 15.64 -11.46
CA LYS A 43 -6.08 14.45 -11.84
C LYS A 43 -5.63 13.76 -10.56
N SER A 44 -6.47 12.85 -10.04
CA SER A 44 -6.03 11.96 -8.98
C SER A 44 -4.78 11.22 -9.46
N MET A 45 -3.77 11.09 -8.60
CA MET A 45 -2.60 10.27 -8.92
C MET A 45 -3.10 8.88 -9.30
N PRO A 46 -2.59 8.28 -10.40
CA PRO A 46 -3.03 6.94 -10.80
C PRO A 46 -2.74 5.96 -9.67
N LYS A 47 -3.72 5.12 -9.36
CA LYS A 47 -3.58 4.10 -8.34
C LYS A 47 -2.59 3.04 -8.79
N LYS A 48 -1.84 2.47 -7.84
CA LYS A 48 -0.77 1.51 -8.08
C LYS A 48 -1.20 0.12 -7.70
N VAL A 49 -0.98 -0.83 -8.60
CA VAL A 49 -1.19 -2.26 -8.34
C VAL A 49 0.17 -2.96 -8.32
N MET A 50 0.50 -3.64 -7.23
CA MET A 50 1.67 -4.49 -7.17
C MET A 50 1.30 -5.90 -7.65
N ILE A 51 2.12 -6.47 -8.53
CA ILE A 51 1.95 -7.82 -9.06
C ILE A 51 3.12 -8.67 -8.59
N VAL A 52 2.81 -9.76 -7.91
CA VAL A 52 3.77 -10.78 -7.48
C VAL A 52 3.42 -12.08 -8.19
N GLU A 53 4.18 -12.41 -9.24
CA GLU A 53 3.93 -13.55 -10.13
C GLU A 53 5.26 -13.98 -10.75
N ASP A 54 5.62 -15.25 -10.66
CA ASP A 54 6.89 -15.77 -11.19
C ASP A 54 6.87 -16.06 -12.70
N ASN A 55 5.67 -16.37 -13.23
CA ASN A 55 5.47 -16.67 -14.65
C ASN A 55 5.42 -15.39 -15.49
N GLU A 56 6.34 -15.28 -16.46
CA GLU A 56 6.45 -14.08 -17.32
C GLU A 56 5.21 -13.80 -18.17
N LEU A 57 4.53 -14.84 -18.65
CA LEU A 57 3.35 -14.67 -19.49
C LEU A 57 2.17 -14.15 -18.65
N ASN A 58 1.98 -14.69 -17.46
CA ASN A 58 0.96 -14.20 -16.52
C ASN A 58 1.28 -12.78 -16.08
N MET A 59 2.53 -12.51 -15.70
CA MET A 59 2.99 -11.17 -15.34
C MET A 59 2.69 -10.16 -16.44
N LYS A 60 3.02 -10.51 -17.69
CA LYS A 60 2.73 -9.66 -18.86
C LYS A 60 1.22 -9.44 -19.04
N LEU A 61 0.42 -10.51 -18.94
CA LEU A 61 -1.03 -10.42 -19.06
C LEU A 61 -1.62 -9.48 -18.00
N PHE A 62 -1.28 -9.67 -16.74
CA PHE A 62 -1.81 -8.85 -15.64
C PHE A 62 -1.39 -7.39 -15.79
N ARG A 63 -0.12 -7.13 -16.09
CA ARG A 63 0.36 -5.79 -16.37
C ARG A 63 -0.45 -5.11 -17.47
N ASP A 64 -0.55 -5.75 -18.64
CA ASP A 64 -1.19 -5.16 -19.81
C ASP A 64 -2.69 -4.85 -19.52
N LEU A 65 -3.39 -5.72 -18.76
CA LEU A 65 -4.78 -5.49 -18.35
C LEU A 65 -4.93 -4.35 -17.36
N ILE A 66 -4.03 -4.25 -16.39
CA ILE A 66 -4.06 -3.23 -15.35
C ILE A 66 -3.72 -1.86 -15.93
N GLU A 67 -2.65 -1.78 -16.74
CA GLU A 67 -2.23 -0.54 -17.40
C GLU A 67 -3.28 -0.04 -18.41
N ALA A 68 -3.91 -0.96 -19.16
CA ALA A 68 -5.02 -0.62 -20.05
C ALA A 68 -6.27 -0.11 -19.29
N SER A 69 -6.39 -0.43 -18.02
CA SER A 69 -7.46 0.08 -17.13
C SER A 69 -7.12 1.42 -16.47
N GLY A 70 -5.94 2.00 -16.74
CA GLY A 70 -5.52 3.32 -16.25
C GLY A 70 -4.77 3.30 -14.93
N TYR A 71 -4.38 2.14 -14.42
CA TYR A 71 -3.59 2.00 -13.18
C TYR A 71 -2.09 1.86 -13.47
N GLU A 72 -1.25 2.24 -12.51
CA GLU A 72 0.20 1.97 -12.56
C GLU A 72 0.52 0.57 -12.01
N THR A 73 1.61 -0.05 -12.51
CA THR A 73 2.05 -1.36 -12.03
C THR A 73 3.42 -1.32 -11.37
N VAL A 74 3.56 -2.01 -10.23
CA VAL A 74 4.82 -2.40 -9.61
C VAL A 74 4.91 -3.93 -9.72
N ARG A 75 6.07 -4.47 -10.06
CA ARG A 75 6.18 -5.90 -10.39
C ARG A 75 7.36 -6.54 -9.70
N THR A 76 7.16 -7.75 -9.18
CA THR A 76 8.25 -8.63 -8.76
C THR A 76 7.92 -10.08 -9.08
N ARG A 77 8.95 -10.88 -9.33
CA ARG A 77 8.85 -12.33 -9.52
C ARG A 77 9.22 -13.11 -8.27
N ASN A 78 9.72 -12.40 -7.26
CA ASN A 78 10.19 -12.97 -6.03
C ASN A 78 9.30 -12.53 -4.86
N GLY A 79 8.66 -13.50 -4.19
CA GLY A 79 7.81 -13.24 -3.03
C GLY A 79 8.57 -12.62 -1.85
N LEU A 80 9.87 -12.92 -1.70
CA LEU A 80 10.69 -12.36 -0.63
C LEU A 80 10.94 -10.85 -0.77
N GLU A 81 10.91 -10.32 -1.99
CA GLU A 81 11.07 -8.89 -2.26
C GLU A 81 9.76 -8.10 -2.08
N ALA A 82 8.62 -8.81 -2.00
CA ALA A 82 7.31 -8.18 -2.03
C ALA A 82 7.09 -7.18 -0.88
N LEU A 83 7.58 -7.48 0.33
CA LEU A 83 7.45 -6.57 1.47
C LEU A 83 8.21 -5.27 1.26
N ASP A 84 9.47 -5.36 0.82
CA ASP A 84 10.32 -4.19 0.63
C ASP A 84 9.78 -3.29 -0.49
N LEU A 85 9.31 -3.91 -1.59
CA LEU A 85 8.67 -3.19 -2.68
C LEU A 85 7.34 -2.54 -2.25
N ALA A 86 6.53 -3.25 -1.44
CA ALA A 86 5.31 -2.68 -0.90
C ALA A 86 5.58 -1.47 0.01
N ARG A 87 6.60 -1.55 0.87
CA ARG A 87 7.03 -0.40 1.70
C ARG A 87 7.53 0.77 0.87
N GLN A 88 8.30 0.50 -0.19
CA GLN A 88 8.88 1.53 -1.06
C GLN A 88 7.82 2.22 -1.92
N HIS A 89 6.93 1.45 -2.53
CA HIS A 89 5.99 1.95 -3.54
C HIS A 89 4.60 2.26 -3.01
N ARG A 90 4.23 1.72 -1.83
CA ARG A 90 2.91 1.89 -1.20
C ARG A 90 1.77 1.66 -2.20
N PRO A 91 1.63 0.44 -2.74
CA PRO A 91 0.57 0.13 -3.71
C PRO A 91 -0.81 0.21 -3.06
N ASP A 92 -1.82 0.52 -3.86
CA ASP A 92 -3.22 0.56 -3.42
C ASP A 92 -3.88 -0.84 -3.44
N LEU A 93 -3.25 -1.79 -4.13
CA LEU A 93 -3.69 -3.18 -4.26
C LEU A 93 -2.52 -4.09 -4.56
N ILE A 94 -2.54 -5.31 -4.05
CA ILE A 94 -1.55 -6.35 -4.36
C ILE A 94 -2.24 -7.55 -5.02
N LEU A 95 -1.75 -7.96 -6.19
CA LEU A 95 -2.06 -9.25 -6.80
C LEU A 95 -0.96 -10.23 -6.44
N MET A 96 -1.32 -11.32 -5.77
CA MET A 96 -0.39 -12.29 -5.21
C MET A 96 -0.65 -13.66 -5.79
N ASP A 97 0.29 -14.21 -6.56
CA ASP A 97 0.24 -15.64 -6.89
C ASP A 97 0.50 -16.46 -5.63
N ILE A 98 -0.35 -17.44 -5.39
CA ILE A 98 -0.17 -18.37 -4.26
C ILE A 98 0.98 -19.33 -4.52
N GLN A 99 1.23 -19.68 -5.78
CA GLN A 99 2.20 -20.69 -6.18
C GLN A 99 3.57 -20.08 -6.57
N LEU A 100 4.18 -19.34 -5.67
CA LEU A 100 5.54 -18.84 -5.87
C LEU A 100 6.58 -19.91 -5.52
N PRO A 101 7.76 -19.91 -6.17
CA PRO A 101 8.71 -21.02 -6.07
C PRO A 101 9.44 -21.13 -4.72
N GLU A 102 9.78 -20.02 -4.07
CA GLU A 102 10.61 -20.01 -2.85
C GLU A 102 9.78 -19.91 -1.56
N VAL A 103 8.67 -19.20 -1.64
CA VAL A 103 7.77 -18.93 -0.51
C VAL A 103 6.33 -18.89 -1.02
N SER A 104 5.41 -19.48 -0.27
CA SER A 104 4.00 -19.41 -0.66
C SER A 104 3.47 -17.98 -0.62
N GLY A 105 2.70 -17.57 -1.65
CA GLY A 105 2.05 -16.26 -1.63
C GLY A 105 1.14 -16.04 -0.42
N LEU A 106 0.62 -17.08 0.22
CA LEU A 106 -0.12 -16.97 1.47
C LEU A 106 0.78 -16.59 2.66
N GLU A 107 2.01 -17.09 2.70
CA GLU A 107 2.98 -16.69 3.73
C GLU A 107 3.40 -15.23 3.54
N VAL A 108 3.66 -14.83 2.29
CA VAL A 108 3.96 -13.43 1.97
C VAL A 108 2.79 -12.52 2.35
N THR A 109 1.56 -12.95 2.07
CA THR A 109 0.35 -12.20 2.47
C THR A 109 0.25 -12.06 3.97
N LYS A 110 0.56 -13.12 4.73
CA LYS A 110 0.57 -13.07 6.19
C LYS A 110 1.58 -12.04 6.69
N TRP A 111 2.81 -12.03 6.16
CA TRP A 111 3.81 -11.02 6.52
C TRP A 111 3.35 -9.58 6.20
N LEU A 112 2.69 -9.38 5.05
CA LEU A 112 2.12 -8.08 4.69
C LEU A 112 1.04 -7.64 5.68
N LYS A 113 0.21 -8.59 6.16
CA LYS A 113 -0.86 -8.30 7.13
C LYS A 113 -0.39 -8.16 8.58
N GLU A 114 0.77 -8.68 8.91
CA GLU A 114 1.44 -8.50 10.20
C GLU A 114 2.25 -7.19 10.28
N ASP A 115 2.50 -6.53 9.15
CA ASP A 115 3.23 -5.27 9.08
C ASP A 115 2.31 -4.08 9.36
N ASP A 116 2.66 -3.25 10.36
CA ASP A 116 1.86 -2.10 10.82
C ASP A 116 1.55 -1.08 9.71
N ASP A 117 2.43 -0.98 8.73
CA ASP A 117 2.32 -0.03 7.63
C ASP A 117 1.61 -0.57 6.39
N LEU A 118 1.58 -1.91 6.22
CA LEU A 118 1.10 -2.57 5.00
C LEU A 118 -0.21 -3.33 5.19
N HIS A 119 -0.61 -3.65 6.43
CA HIS A 119 -1.76 -4.50 6.73
C HIS A 119 -3.08 -4.02 6.10
N SER A 120 -3.21 -2.70 5.88
CA SER A 120 -4.41 -2.11 5.28
C SER A 120 -4.50 -2.26 3.76
N ILE A 121 -3.40 -2.65 3.09
CA ILE A 121 -3.37 -2.83 1.64
C ILE A 121 -4.13 -4.11 1.29
N PRO A 122 -5.17 -4.05 0.42
CA PRO A 122 -5.90 -5.23 0.02
C PRO A 122 -5.01 -6.16 -0.83
N VAL A 123 -5.09 -7.47 -0.55
CA VAL A 123 -4.37 -8.52 -1.28
C VAL A 123 -5.39 -9.43 -1.96
N ILE A 124 -5.29 -9.57 -3.27
CA ILE A 124 -6.09 -10.49 -4.08
C ILE A 124 -5.19 -11.67 -4.48
N ALA A 125 -5.58 -12.87 -4.05
CA ALA A 125 -4.87 -14.08 -4.43
C ALA A 125 -5.16 -14.45 -5.89
N VAL A 126 -4.14 -14.89 -6.61
CA VAL A 126 -4.28 -15.52 -7.93
C VAL A 126 -3.87 -16.98 -7.80
N THR A 127 -4.72 -17.92 -8.20
CA THR A 127 -4.47 -19.34 -7.93
C THR A 127 -4.96 -20.25 -9.04
N ALA A 128 -4.23 -21.33 -9.30
CA ALA A 128 -4.69 -22.42 -10.15
C ALA A 128 -5.67 -23.37 -9.40
N PHE A 129 -5.70 -23.29 -8.07
CA PHE A 129 -6.58 -24.11 -7.24
C PHE A 129 -7.78 -23.28 -6.78
N ALA A 130 -8.97 -23.70 -7.19
CA ALA A 130 -10.25 -23.12 -6.80
C ALA A 130 -11.22 -24.21 -6.29
N MET A 131 -10.70 -25.19 -5.54
CA MET A 131 -11.53 -26.24 -4.95
C MET A 131 -12.25 -25.74 -3.70
N LYS A 132 -13.39 -26.35 -3.38
CA LYS A 132 -14.08 -26.12 -2.11
C LYS A 132 -13.12 -26.46 -0.95
N GLY A 133 -12.74 -25.45 -0.16
CA GLY A 133 -11.74 -25.55 0.90
C GLY A 133 -10.53 -24.65 0.71
N ASP A 134 -10.13 -24.36 -0.52
CA ASP A 134 -9.02 -23.43 -0.78
C ASP A 134 -9.44 -21.97 -0.52
N GLU A 135 -10.70 -21.63 -0.78
CA GLU A 135 -11.24 -20.30 -0.50
C GLU A 135 -11.11 -19.92 0.98
N GLU A 136 -11.41 -20.86 1.88
CA GLU A 136 -11.30 -20.60 3.31
C GLU A 136 -9.85 -20.43 3.75
N ARG A 137 -8.91 -21.23 3.21
CA ARG A 137 -7.47 -21.08 3.44
C ARG A 137 -6.94 -19.74 2.93
N ILE A 138 -7.39 -19.29 1.76
CA ILE A 138 -7.00 -18.01 1.16
C ILE A 138 -7.47 -16.85 2.05
N ARG A 139 -8.72 -16.90 2.53
CA ARG A 139 -9.26 -15.89 3.46
C ARG A 139 -8.55 -15.91 4.82
N GLN A 140 -8.30 -17.08 5.38
CA GLN A 140 -7.53 -17.23 6.62
C GLN A 140 -6.09 -16.74 6.47
N GLY A 141 -5.52 -16.83 5.25
CA GLY A 141 -4.22 -16.27 4.90
C GLY A 141 -4.18 -14.74 4.81
N GLY A 142 -5.35 -14.07 4.95
CA GLY A 142 -5.45 -12.61 4.94
C GLY A 142 -5.74 -11.99 3.57
N CYS A 143 -6.07 -12.80 2.55
CA CYS A 143 -6.49 -12.28 1.25
C CYS A 143 -7.97 -11.85 1.29
N GLU A 144 -8.29 -10.70 0.73
CA GLU A 144 -9.65 -10.17 0.64
C GLU A 144 -10.49 -10.82 -0.44
N ALA A 145 -9.84 -11.28 -1.52
CA ALA A 145 -10.48 -11.99 -2.63
C ALA A 145 -9.51 -12.96 -3.30
N TYR A 146 -10.04 -13.75 -4.22
CA TYR A 146 -9.22 -14.59 -5.08
C TYR A 146 -9.72 -14.61 -6.53
N ILE A 147 -8.79 -14.84 -7.45
CA ILE A 147 -9.03 -15.02 -8.88
C ILE A 147 -8.45 -16.37 -9.30
N SER A 148 -9.29 -17.23 -9.86
CA SER A 148 -8.87 -18.54 -10.34
C SER A 148 -8.23 -18.47 -11.73
N LYS A 149 -7.14 -19.20 -11.93
CA LYS A 149 -6.57 -19.48 -13.25
C LYS A 149 -7.34 -20.65 -13.90
N PRO A 150 -7.71 -20.62 -15.21
CA PRO A 150 -7.37 -19.59 -16.20
C PRO A 150 -8.15 -18.29 -16.00
N ILE A 151 -7.48 -17.16 -16.25
CA ILE A 151 -8.01 -15.83 -15.99
C ILE A 151 -9.16 -15.48 -16.95
N SER A 152 -10.31 -15.16 -16.38
CA SER A 152 -11.39 -14.49 -17.11
C SER A 152 -11.14 -12.99 -17.09
N VAL A 153 -10.81 -12.39 -18.24
CA VAL A 153 -10.47 -10.96 -18.34
C VAL A 153 -11.58 -10.06 -17.79
N PRO A 154 -12.87 -10.26 -18.11
CA PRO A 154 -13.93 -9.41 -17.55
C PRO A 154 -13.98 -9.48 -16.02
N ARG A 155 -13.94 -10.69 -15.45
CA ARG A 155 -13.97 -10.88 -13.99
C ARG A 155 -12.73 -10.33 -13.32
N PHE A 156 -11.57 -10.43 -13.94
CA PHE A 156 -10.33 -9.87 -13.46
C PHE A 156 -10.45 -8.34 -13.31
N ILE A 157 -10.87 -7.66 -14.38
CA ILE A 157 -11.04 -6.20 -14.38
C ILE A 157 -12.11 -5.76 -13.38
N GLU A 158 -13.25 -6.45 -13.32
CA GLU A 158 -14.33 -6.17 -12.37
C GLU A 158 -13.82 -6.27 -10.92
N THR A 159 -13.05 -7.32 -10.61
CA THR A 159 -12.49 -7.52 -9.29
C THR A 159 -11.53 -6.38 -8.92
N ILE A 160 -10.60 -6.00 -9.81
CA ILE A 160 -9.67 -4.90 -9.57
C ILE A 160 -10.43 -3.58 -9.32
N LYS A 161 -11.41 -3.27 -10.17
CA LYS A 161 -12.22 -2.04 -10.05
C LYS A 161 -13.05 -2.00 -8.78
N SER A 162 -13.51 -3.13 -8.27
CA SER A 162 -14.29 -3.16 -7.02
C SER A 162 -13.47 -2.71 -5.80
N TYR A 163 -12.14 -2.87 -5.83
CA TYR A 163 -11.23 -2.42 -4.77
C TYR A 163 -10.66 -1.02 -5.03
N LEU A 164 -10.38 -0.69 -6.27
CA LEU A 164 -9.72 0.56 -6.62
C LEU A 164 -10.68 1.67 -7.09
N GLY A 165 -11.88 1.33 -7.54
CA GLY A 165 -12.75 2.24 -8.26
C GLY A 165 -12.33 2.41 -9.72
N ASP A 166 -12.99 3.28 -10.46
CA ASP A 166 -12.57 3.64 -11.82
C ASP A 166 -11.34 4.58 -11.77
N ALA A 167 -10.40 4.37 -12.69
CA ALA A 167 -9.16 5.15 -12.79
C ALA A 167 -9.36 6.50 -13.48
#